data_c9c1938beac2ec5324716c0458c18b4b
#
_entry.id   c9c1938beac2ec5324716c0458c18b4b
#
_cell.length_a   1.000
_cell.length_b   1.000
_cell.length_c   1.000
_cell.angle_alpha   90.00
_cell.angle_beta   90.00
_cell.angle_gamma   90.00
#
_symmetry.space_group_name_H-M   'P 1'
#
loop_
_entity.id
_entity.type
_entity.pdbx_description
1 polymer ?
#
loop_
_entity_poly.entity_id
_entity_poly.type
_entity_poly.pdbx_seq_one_letter_code
_entity_poly.pdbx_strand_id
1 'polypeptide(L)'
;MIKREIYEQAIFEAIRKGSTEIAPDVCAAFEKAIAKESRPAAKEGLEKTYESIKRSAEIGSPACPDTGWPIFYFKVGHECQLEGGMMALEEATRNAVRRATMQLLLMATQMPAMWV
;
A
#
# COMPACT_ATOMS: atom_id res chain seq x y z
N MET A 1 -14.51 -23.65 -6.58
CA MET A 1 -13.11 -23.62 -6.09
C MET A 1 -12.41 -22.39 -6.66
N ILE A 2 -11.79 -21.57 -5.83
CA ILE A 2 -11.04 -20.39 -6.24
C ILE A 2 -9.62 -20.82 -6.59
N LYS A 3 -9.17 -20.47 -7.78
CA LYS A 3 -7.83 -20.79 -8.27
C LYS A 3 -6.75 -20.03 -7.52
N ARG A 4 -5.59 -20.66 -7.33
CA ARG A 4 -4.45 -20.06 -6.61
C ARG A 4 -4.02 -18.73 -7.22
N GLU A 5 -3.96 -18.64 -8.54
CA GLU A 5 -3.58 -17.42 -9.26
C GLU A 5 -4.48 -16.23 -8.93
N ILE A 6 -5.78 -16.48 -8.75
CA ILE A 6 -6.76 -15.42 -8.46
C ILE A 6 -6.52 -14.82 -7.08
N TYR A 7 -6.41 -15.66 -6.03
CA TYR A 7 -6.21 -15.10 -4.70
C TYR A 7 -4.79 -14.56 -4.49
N GLU A 8 -3.76 -15.14 -5.11
CA GLU A 8 -2.40 -14.60 -5.08
C GLU A 8 -2.34 -13.21 -5.76
N GLN A 9 -3.00 -13.05 -6.91
CA GLN A 9 -3.09 -11.74 -7.56
C GLN A 9 -3.89 -10.73 -6.73
N ALA A 10 -5.00 -11.14 -6.12
CA ALA A 10 -5.80 -10.27 -5.27
C ALA A 10 -5.01 -9.78 -4.04
N ILE A 11 -4.21 -10.65 -3.41
CA ILE A 11 -3.34 -10.31 -2.30
C ILE A 11 -2.26 -9.31 -2.76
N PHE A 12 -1.62 -9.59 -3.91
CA PHE A 12 -0.64 -8.67 -4.48
C PHE A 12 -1.22 -7.28 -4.74
N GLU A 13 -2.41 -7.19 -5.35
CA GLU A 13 -3.08 -5.91 -5.61
C GLU A 13 -3.49 -5.18 -4.31
N ALA A 14 -3.88 -5.91 -3.27
CA ALA A 14 -4.16 -5.33 -1.96
C ALA A 14 -2.91 -4.69 -1.35
N ILE A 15 -1.75 -5.36 -1.44
CA ILE A 15 -0.47 -4.82 -0.98
C ILE A 15 -0.09 -3.59 -1.80
N ARG A 16 -0.15 -3.68 -3.13
CA ARG A 16 0.18 -2.58 -4.04
C ARG A 16 -0.67 -1.33 -3.71
N LYS A 17 -1.97 -1.49 -3.68
CA LYS A 17 -2.89 -0.40 -3.36
C LYS A 17 -2.66 0.18 -1.98
N GLY A 18 -2.56 -0.66 -0.96
CA GLY A 18 -2.33 -0.23 0.41
C GLY A 18 -1.00 0.51 0.62
N SER A 19 -0.01 0.27 -0.24
CA SER A 19 1.30 0.91 -0.16
C SER A 19 1.42 2.19 -1.00
N THR A 20 0.65 2.32 -2.08
CA THR A 20 0.81 3.40 -3.06
C THR A 20 -0.38 4.34 -3.17
N GLU A 21 -1.56 3.92 -2.78
CA GLU A 21 -2.79 4.72 -2.89
C GLU A 21 -3.18 5.32 -1.54
N ILE A 22 -3.86 6.47 -1.57
CA ILE A 22 -4.36 7.12 -0.36
C ILE A 22 -5.86 6.83 -0.24
N ALA A 23 -6.29 6.38 0.93
CA ALA A 23 -7.70 6.20 1.21
C ALA A 23 -8.44 7.55 1.25
N PRO A 24 -9.69 7.63 0.75
CA PRO A 24 -10.45 8.88 0.69
C PRO A 24 -10.67 9.56 2.05
N ASP A 25 -10.81 8.78 3.11
CA ASP A 25 -10.94 9.28 4.48
C ASP A 25 -9.65 9.94 4.97
N VAL A 26 -8.49 9.44 4.57
CA VAL A 26 -7.19 10.06 4.85
C VAL A 26 -7.05 11.38 4.10
N CYS A 27 -7.46 11.46 2.84
CA CYS A 27 -7.49 12.72 2.09
C CYS A 27 -8.35 13.77 2.81
N ALA A 28 -9.57 13.40 3.19
CA ALA A 28 -10.48 14.28 3.92
C ALA A 28 -9.92 14.72 5.28
N ALA A 29 -9.20 13.84 5.97
CA ALA A 29 -8.53 14.17 7.23
C ALA A 29 -7.41 15.20 7.03
N PHE A 30 -6.59 15.08 6.00
CA PHE A 30 -5.57 16.08 5.65
C PHE A 30 -6.19 17.43 5.33
N GLU A 31 -7.19 17.48 4.47
CA GLU A 31 -7.88 18.71 4.08
C GLU A 31 -8.48 19.43 5.28
N LYS A 32 -9.12 18.67 6.18
CA LYS A 32 -9.68 19.19 7.41
C LYS A 32 -8.60 19.70 8.38
N ALA A 33 -7.48 19.00 8.51
CA ALA A 33 -6.37 19.39 9.36
C ALA A 33 -5.71 20.68 8.86
N ILE A 34 -5.44 20.76 7.55
CA ILE A 34 -4.85 21.94 6.91
C ILE A 34 -5.75 23.18 7.08
N ALA A 35 -7.07 22.99 6.91
CA ALA A 35 -8.03 24.10 7.08
C ALA A 35 -8.11 24.63 8.51
N LYS A 36 -7.84 23.78 9.51
CA LYS A 36 -7.92 24.14 10.95
C LYS A 36 -6.61 24.59 11.56
N GLU A 37 -5.48 24.25 10.96
CA GLU A 37 -4.17 24.59 11.52
C GLU A 37 -3.91 26.09 11.39
N SER A 38 -3.64 26.72 12.51
CA SER A 38 -3.39 28.16 12.61
C SER A 38 -1.90 28.53 12.61
N ARG A 39 -1.03 27.57 12.94
CA ARG A 39 0.43 27.81 12.97
C ARG A 39 1.01 27.65 11.56
N PRO A 40 1.65 28.71 10.99
CA PRO A 40 2.11 28.68 9.61
C PRO A 40 3.05 27.52 9.29
N ALA A 41 4.04 27.26 10.13
CA ALA A 41 5.01 26.18 9.91
C ALA A 41 4.37 24.79 9.94
N ALA A 42 3.41 24.56 10.85
CA ALA A 42 2.69 23.29 10.92
C ALA A 42 1.76 23.08 9.71
N LYS A 43 1.09 24.15 9.28
CA LYS A 43 0.24 24.14 8.09
C LYS A 43 1.05 23.81 6.83
N GLU A 44 2.17 24.48 6.63
CA GLU A 44 3.09 24.21 5.52
C GLU A 44 3.59 22.75 5.53
N GLY A 45 3.92 22.22 6.71
CA GLY A 45 4.32 20.82 6.88
C GLY A 45 3.22 19.84 6.46
N LEU A 46 1.97 20.09 6.86
CA LEU A 46 0.81 19.28 6.45
C LEU A 46 0.57 19.34 4.93
N GLU A 47 0.63 20.53 4.35
CA GLU A 47 0.44 20.74 2.92
C GLU A 47 1.51 20.01 2.10
N LYS A 48 2.79 20.14 2.45
CA LYS A 48 3.90 19.44 1.80
C LYS A 48 3.79 17.92 1.93
N THR A 49 3.42 17.42 3.11
CA THR A 49 3.21 15.99 3.33
C THR A 49 2.08 15.46 2.46
N TYR A 50 0.96 16.16 2.42
CA TYR A 50 -0.20 15.75 1.64
C TYR A 50 0.09 15.77 0.13
N GLU A 51 0.78 16.80 -0.35
CA GLU A 51 1.22 16.89 -1.74
C GLU A 51 2.18 15.75 -2.12
N SER A 52 3.15 15.45 -1.26
CA SER A 52 4.10 14.35 -1.46
C SER A 52 3.40 13.00 -1.57
N ILE A 53 2.44 12.73 -0.69
CA ILE A 53 1.66 11.48 -0.71
C ILE A 53 0.81 11.39 -1.98
N LYS A 54 0.14 12.46 -2.40
CA LYS A 54 -0.62 12.49 -3.66
C LYS A 54 0.26 12.20 -4.87
N ARG A 55 1.45 12.83 -4.90
CA ARG A 55 2.41 12.61 -5.99
C ARG A 55 2.90 11.15 -6.02
N SER A 56 3.16 10.56 -4.86
CA SER A 56 3.54 9.14 -4.77
C SER A 56 2.44 8.23 -5.34
N ALA A 57 1.18 8.52 -5.05
CA ALA A 57 0.05 7.77 -5.60
C ALA A 57 -0.05 7.90 -7.13
N GLU A 58 0.17 9.09 -7.69
CA GLU A 58 0.16 9.33 -9.14
C GLU A 58 1.22 8.52 -9.89
N ILE A 59 2.42 8.40 -9.33
CA ILE A 59 3.53 7.66 -9.94
C ILE A 59 3.61 6.20 -9.52
N GLY A 60 2.68 5.72 -8.67
CA GLY A 60 2.67 4.34 -8.19
C GLY A 60 3.84 3.99 -7.25
N SER A 61 4.43 4.99 -6.61
CA SER A 61 5.52 4.83 -5.64
C SER A 61 4.94 4.64 -4.23
N PRO A 62 5.68 3.98 -3.31
CA PRO A 62 5.29 3.92 -1.91
C PRO A 62 5.09 5.30 -1.31
N ALA A 63 4.01 5.46 -0.55
CA ALA A 63 3.67 6.72 0.11
C ALA A 63 4.62 7.07 1.28
N CYS A 64 5.32 6.08 1.81
CA CYS A 64 6.17 6.21 3.00
C CYS A 64 7.42 5.33 2.85
N PRO A 65 8.63 5.81 3.24
CA PRO A 65 9.86 5.02 3.19
C PRO A 65 10.00 4.01 4.34
N ASP A 66 9.13 4.07 5.34
CA ASP A 66 9.17 3.15 6.47
C ASP A 66 8.82 1.73 6.06
N THR A 67 9.66 0.79 6.50
CA THR A 67 9.39 -0.64 6.37
C THR A 67 8.54 -1.11 7.54
N GLY A 68 7.31 -1.52 7.24
CA GLY A 68 6.41 -2.10 8.25
C GLY A 68 6.39 -3.63 8.18
N TRP A 69 5.60 -4.22 9.08
CA TRP A 69 5.27 -5.64 9.05
C TRP A 69 3.90 -5.81 8.44
N PRO A 70 3.75 -6.51 7.31
CA PRO A 70 2.45 -6.76 6.73
C PRO A 70 1.65 -7.74 7.59
N ILE A 71 0.44 -7.34 7.96
CA ILE A 71 -0.51 -8.17 8.70
C ILE A 71 -1.71 -8.41 7.81
N PHE A 72 -2.07 -9.68 7.61
CA PHE A 72 -3.18 -10.08 6.76
C PHE A 72 -4.29 -10.71 7.59
N TYR A 73 -5.51 -10.25 7.37
CA TYR A 73 -6.72 -10.83 7.93
C TYR A 73 -7.56 -11.43 6.82
N PHE A 74 -7.72 -12.74 6.83
CA PHE A 74 -8.54 -13.45 5.86
C PHE A 74 -9.86 -13.88 6.49
N LYS A 75 -10.97 -13.52 5.84
CA LYS A 75 -12.29 -14.02 6.18
C LYS A 75 -12.74 -14.98 5.08
N VAL A 76 -12.75 -16.26 5.39
CA VAL A 76 -13.10 -17.32 4.44
C VAL A 76 -14.39 -17.97 4.90
N GLY A 77 -15.40 -18.01 4.00
CA GLY A 77 -16.64 -18.73 4.28
C GLY A 77 -16.39 -20.22 4.34
N HIS A 78 -17.16 -20.95 5.17
CA HIS A 78 -16.92 -22.38 5.39
C HIS A 78 -17.14 -23.26 4.14
N GLU A 79 -17.96 -22.80 3.19
CA GLU A 79 -18.17 -23.47 1.91
C GLU A 79 -17.14 -23.06 0.83
N CYS A 80 -16.31 -22.09 1.13
CA CYS A 80 -15.30 -21.60 0.19
C CYS A 80 -14.18 -22.62 0.04
N GLN A 81 -13.98 -23.06 -1.19
CA GLN A 81 -12.89 -23.97 -1.54
C GLN A 81 -11.77 -23.20 -2.23
N LEU A 82 -10.60 -23.19 -1.61
CA LEU A 82 -9.38 -22.63 -2.15
C LEU A 82 -8.53 -23.76 -2.77
N GLU A 83 -8.01 -23.55 -3.96
CA GLU A 83 -7.06 -24.47 -4.57
C GLU A 83 -5.80 -24.58 -3.70
N GLY A 84 -5.49 -25.78 -3.23
CA GLY A 84 -4.40 -26.05 -2.30
C GLY A 84 -4.68 -25.74 -0.82
N GLY A 85 -5.90 -25.26 -0.50
CA GLY A 85 -6.34 -25.05 0.89
C GLY A 85 -5.66 -23.86 1.59
N MET A 86 -5.77 -23.84 2.93
CA MET A 86 -5.25 -22.73 3.74
C MET A 86 -3.71 -22.62 3.73
N MET A 87 -3.01 -23.74 3.60
CA MET A 87 -1.54 -23.75 3.49
C MET A 87 -1.08 -23.07 2.20
N ALA A 88 -1.80 -23.31 1.09
CA ALA A 88 -1.50 -22.63 -0.17
C ALA A 88 -1.83 -21.13 -0.13
N LEU A 89 -2.84 -20.72 0.63
CA LEU A 89 -3.15 -19.31 0.87
C LEU A 89 -2.00 -18.60 1.61
N GLU A 90 -1.44 -19.24 2.62
CA GLU A 90 -0.28 -18.70 3.35
C GLU A 90 0.95 -18.57 2.42
N GLU A 91 1.24 -19.58 1.63
CA GLU A 91 2.33 -19.56 0.68
C GLU A 91 2.14 -18.49 -0.41
N ALA A 92 0.93 -18.38 -0.95
CA ALA A 92 0.57 -17.35 -1.92
C ALA A 92 0.73 -15.94 -1.33
N THR A 93 0.39 -15.76 -0.05
CA THR A 93 0.59 -14.49 0.65
C THR A 93 2.07 -14.13 0.75
N ARG A 94 2.93 -15.08 1.13
CA ARG A 94 4.40 -14.88 1.16
C ARG A 94 4.95 -14.54 -0.22
N ASN A 95 4.47 -15.19 -1.27
CA ASN A 95 4.88 -14.93 -2.66
C ASN A 95 4.43 -13.53 -3.11
N ALA A 96 3.20 -13.16 -2.80
CA ALA A 96 2.67 -11.83 -3.12
C ALA A 96 3.47 -10.71 -2.43
N VAL A 97 3.83 -10.88 -1.14
CA VAL A 97 4.70 -9.94 -0.42
C VAL A 97 6.06 -9.83 -1.09
N ARG A 98 6.70 -10.96 -1.39
CA ARG A 98 8.01 -10.97 -2.07
C ARG A 98 7.96 -10.24 -3.41
N ARG A 99 6.93 -10.53 -4.23
CA ARG A 99 6.74 -9.90 -5.54
C ARG A 99 6.50 -8.39 -5.40
N ALA A 100 5.65 -7.97 -4.48
CA ALA A 100 5.36 -6.56 -4.23
C ALA A 100 6.61 -5.81 -3.75
N THR A 101 7.38 -6.38 -2.83
CA THR A 101 8.63 -5.78 -2.34
C THR A 101 9.62 -5.57 -3.47
N MET A 102 9.82 -6.56 -4.33
CA MET A 102 10.73 -6.45 -5.47
C MET A 102 10.27 -5.40 -6.48
N GLN A 103 8.99 -5.33 -6.80
CA GLN A 103 8.45 -4.34 -7.74
C GLN A 103 8.52 -2.92 -7.18
N LEU A 104 8.18 -2.71 -5.91
CA LEU A 104 8.25 -1.41 -5.26
C LEU A 104 9.70 -0.93 -5.11
N LEU A 105 10.65 -1.83 -4.83
CA LEU A 105 12.08 -1.52 -4.85
C LEU A 105 12.58 -1.12 -6.24
N LEU A 106 12.14 -1.81 -7.29
CA LEU A 106 12.51 -1.47 -8.66
C LEU A 106 11.96 -0.09 -9.07
N MET A 107 10.75 0.26 -8.64
CA MET A 107 10.20 1.60 -8.85
C MET A 107 10.96 2.67 -8.07
N ALA A 108 11.34 2.39 -6.82
CA ALA A 108 12.14 3.31 -6.01
C ALA A 108 13.55 3.53 -6.57
N THR A 109 14.15 2.53 -7.24
CA THR A 109 15.47 2.66 -7.88
C THR A 109 15.43 3.38 -9.23
N GLN A 110 14.26 3.52 -9.84
CA GLN A 110 14.07 4.34 -11.04
C GLN A 110 13.85 5.82 -10.74
N MET A 111 13.68 6.20 -9.48
CA MET A 111 13.73 7.62 -9.11
C MET A 111 15.16 8.12 -9.31
N PRO A 112 15.36 9.25 -10.01
CA PRO A 112 16.69 9.85 -10.13
C PRO A 112 17.25 10.06 -8.73
N ALA A 113 18.53 9.74 -8.56
CA ALA A 113 19.27 9.81 -7.29
C ALA A 113 19.23 11.23 -6.70
N MET A 114 18.14 11.55 -6.01
CA MET A 114 17.97 12.81 -5.29
C MET A 114 18.14 12.61 -3.77
N TRP A 115 18.59 11.40 -3.40
CA TRP A 115 18.84 10.99 -2.01
C TRP A 115 20.12 10.13 -1.91
N VAL A 116 21.24 10.69 -2.39
CA VAL A 116 22.59 10.26 -2.02
C VAL A 116 23.32 11.45 -1.41
#